data_652b0cc8b7416ae0f009e1b084851eb4
#
_entry.id   652b0cc8b7416ae0f009e1b084851eb4
#
_cell.length_a   1.000
_cell.length_b   1.000
_cell.length_c   1.000
_cell.angle_alpha   90.00
_cell.angle_beta   90.00
_cell.angle_gamma   90.00
#
_symmetry.space_group_name_H-M   'P 1'
#
loop_
_entity.id
_entity.type
_entity.pdbx_description
1 polymer ?
#
loop_
_entity_poly.entity_id
_entity_poly.type
_entity_poly.pdbx_seq_one_letter_code
_entity_poly.pdbx_strand_id
1 'polypeptide(L)'
;MIVKFFAYYRDPDFAGCKEMQWPEEAGSVYELCHQISDRFGPKFRNELLTPDGEAVSERSIILVNGRRIEFLNGIHTTLKETDTVQVFPVVAGG
;
A
#
# COMPACT_ATOMS: atom_id res chain seq x y z
N MET A 1 -3.91 -11.79 -5.63
CA MET A 1 -4.17 -10.66 -4.73
C MET A 1 -4.48 -9.42 -5.56
N ILE A 2 -5.51 -8.70 -5.19
CA ILE A 2 -5.88 -7.46 -5.85
C ILE A 2 -5.41 -6.30 -4.98
N VAL A 3 -4.75 -5.32 -5.59
CA VAL A 3 -4.34 -4.10 -4.91
C VAL A 3 -5.12 -2.94 -5.52
N LYS A 4 -5.82 -2.19 -4.66
CA LYS A 4 -6.65 -1.05 -5.07
C LYS A 4 -6.02 0.23 -4.55
N PHE A 5 -5.95 1.23 -5.42
CA PHE A 5 -5.41 2.53 -5.10
C PHE A 5 -6.53 3.57 -5.10
N PHE A 6 -6.44 4.56 -4.23
CA PHE A 6 -7.49 5.56 -4.03
C PHE A 6 -6.94 6.97 -4.12
N ALA A 7 -7.84 7.93 -4.38
CA ALA A 7 -7.52 9.34 -4.46
C ALA A 7 -6.33 9.57 -5.40
N TYR A 8 -5.39 10.45 -5.03
CA TYR A 8 -4.28 10.78 -5.92
C TYR A 8 -3.26 9.64 -6.09
N TYR A 9 -3.37 8.54 -5.33
CA TYR A 9 -2.54 7.36 -5.61
C TYR A 9 -2.91 6.70 -6.94
N ARG A 10 -4.06 7.06 -7.53
CA ARG A 10 -4.47 6.62 -8.87
C ARG A 10 -3.78 7.40 -9.98
N ASP A 11 -3.18 8.55 -9.67
CA ASP A 11 -2.57 9.42 -10.67
C ASP A 11 -1.34 8.78 -11.29
N PRO A 12 -0.97 9.21 -12.53
CA PRO A 12 0.22 8.67 -13.20
C PRO A 12 1.52 8.83 -12.42
N ASP A 13 1.60 9.83 -11.54
CA ASP A 13 2.77 10.03 -10.67
C ASP A 13 2.90 8.96 -9.59
N PHE A 14 1.86 8.17 -9.38
CA PHE A 14 1.81 7.10 -8.40
C PHE A 14 1.55 5.77 -9.11
N ALA A 15 0.43 5.11 -8.86
CA ALA A 15 0.15 3.82 -9.48
C ALA A 15 -0.33 3.93 -10.92
N GLY A 16 -1.00 5.04 -11.27
CA GLY A 16 -1.55 5.23 -12.61
C GLY A 16 -2.74 4.35 -12.94
N CYS A 17 -3.38 3.77 -11.93
CA CYS A 17 -4.54 2.89 -12.11
C CYS A 17 -5.36 2.84 -10.83
N LYS A 18 -6.61 2.40 -10.96
CA LYS A 18 -7.52 2.24 -9.81
C LYS A 18 -7.24 0.95 -9.06
N GLU A 19 -6.91 -0.10 -9.77
CA GLU A 19 -6.62 -1.40 -9.17
C GLU A 19 -5.84 -2.26 -10.16
N MET A 20 -5.17 -3.27 -9.62
CA MET A 20 -4.49 -4.26 -10.45
C MET A 20 -4.41 -5.59 -9.74
N GLN A 21 -4.40 -6.65 -10.53
CA GLN A 21 -4.00 -7.96 -10.04
C GLN A 21 -2.49 -7.88 -9.79
N TRP A 22 -2.08 -8.07 -8.54
CA TRP A 22 -0.66 -7.89 -8.19
C TRP A 22 0.18 -8.99 -8.84
N PRO A 23 1.20 -8.63 -9.61
CA PRO A 23 1.94 -9.61 -10.43
C PRO A 23 3.03 -10.38 -9.68
N GLU A 24 3.33 -9.99 -8.44
CA GLU A 24 4.39 -10.61 -7.64
C GLU A 24 3.80 -11.28 -6.42
N GLU A 25 4.54 -12.22 -5.84
CA GLU A 25 4.18 -12.76 -4.55
C GLU A 25 4.59 -11.77 -3.46
N ALA A 26 3.65 -11.50 -2.56
CA ALA A 26 3.90 -10.68 -1.39
C ALA A 26 3.30 -11.40 -0.18
N GLY A 27 4.14 -11.90 0.69
CA GLY A 27 3.71 -12.65 1.87
C GLY A 27 3.30 -11.76 3.04
N SER A 28 3.55 -10.46 2.96
CA SER A 28 3.23 -9.51 4.01
C SER A 28 3.01 -8.11 3.42
N VAL A 29 2.38 -7.24 4.22
CA VAL A 29 2.23 -5.83 3.85
C VAL A 29 3.61 -5.19 3.67
N TYR A 30 4.59 -5.57 4.48
CA TYR A 30 5.98 -5.11 4.33
C TYR A 30 6.49 -5.37 2.91
N GLU A 31 6.41 -6.62 2.45
CA GLU A 31 6.86 -6.97 1.12
C GLU A 31 6.09 -6.22 0.03
N LEU A 32 4.77 -6.13 0.18
CA LEU A 32 3.94 -5.42 -0.78
C LEU A 32 4.31 -3.95 -0.88
N CYS A 33 4.50 -3.27 0.24
CA CYS A 33 4.88 -1.86 0.24
C CYS A 33 6.23 -1.63 -0.43
N HIS A 34 7.20 -2.51 -0.21
CA HIS A 34 8.49 -2.42 -0.86
C HIS A 34 8.39 -2.71 -2.36
N GLN A 35 7.55 -3.65 -2.76
CA GLN A 35 7.29 -3.94 -4.17
C GLN A 35 6.58 -2.76 -4.87
N ILE A 36 5.61 -2.14 -4.21
CA ILE A 36 4.94 -0.94 -4.72
C ILE A 36 5.98 0.18 -4.92
N SER A 37 6.85 0.38 -3.95
CA SER A 37 7.88 1.41 -4.01
C SER A 37 8.85 1.17 -5.16
N ASP A 38 9.28 -0.06 -5.34
CA ASP A 38 10.19 -0.42 -6.43
C ASP A 38 9.54 -0.26 -7.80
N ARG A 39 8.24 -0.58 -7.88
CA ARG A 39 7.51 -0.54 -9.14
C ARG A 39 7.16 0.88 -9.59
N PHE A 40 6.71 1.71 -8.66
CA PHE A 40 6.16 3.04 -8.98
C PHE A 40 7.08 4.20 -8.64
N GLY A 41 8.19 3.93 -7.95
CA GLY A 41 9.26 4.90 -7.75
C GLY A 41 9.26 5.63 -6.42
N PRO A 42 10.25 6.53 -6.23
CA PRO A 42 10.52 7.14 -4.93
C PRO A 42 9.43 8.09 -4.44
N LYS A 43 8.67 8.70 -5.33
CA LYS A 43 7.59 9.59 -4.93
C LYS A 43 6.51 8.82 -4.16
N PHE A 44 6.13 7.64 -4.66
CA PHE A 44 5.17 6.78 -3.98
C PHE A 44 5.78 6.22 -2.69
N ARG A 45 7.04 5.79 -2.76
CA ARG A 45 7.75 5.27 -1.58
C ARG A 45 7.74 6.26 -0.43
N ASN A 46 8.00 7.54 -0.69
CA ASN A 46 8.06 8.57 0.34
C ASN A 46 6.71 8.82 1.00
N GLU A 47 5.61 8.60 0.27
CA GLU A 47 4.26 8.70 0.81
C GLU A 47 3.88 7.45 1.59
N LEU A 48 4.34 6.30 1.16
CA LEU A 48 3.88 4.99 1.65
C LEU A 48 4.66 4.51 2.87
N LEU A 49 5.97 4.70 2.87
CA LEU A 49 6.85 4.14 3.89
C LEU A 49 7.58 5.23 4.67
N THR A 50 7.91 4.90 5.92
CA THR A 50 8.85 5.71 6.69
C THR A 50 10.23 5.70 6.02
N PRO A 51 11.11 6.70 6.30
CA PRO A 51 12.41 6.76 5.65
C PRO A 51 13.26 5.49 5.79
N ASP A 52 13.17 4.80 6.93
CA ASP A 52 13.89 3.55 7.13
C ASP A 52 13.22 2.34 6.46
N GLY A 53 12.00 2.52 5.92
CA GLY A 53 11.27 1.44 5.27
C GLY A 53 10.68 0.40 6.20
N GLU A 54 10.68 0.64 7.52
CA GLU A 54 10.28 -0.35 8.51
C GLU A 54 8.81 -0.22 8.95
N ALA A 55 8.14 0.84 8.52
CA ALA A 55 6.74 1.05 8.86
C ALA A 55 6.01 1.77 7.72
N VAL A 56 4.68 1.65 7.71
CA VAL A 56 3.84 2.47 6.84
C VAL A 56 3.84 3.89 7.40
N SER A 57 4.02 4.87 6.52
CA SER A 57 4.09 6.27 6.95
C SER A 57 2.73 6.78 7.42
N GLU A 58 2.73 7.88 8.17
CA GLU A 58 1.51 8.55 8.62
C GLU A 58 0.67 9.09 7.46
N ARG A 59 1.25 9.17 6.27
CA ARG A 59 0.60 9.71 5.08
C ARG A 59 -0.26 8.69 4.34
N SER A 60 -0.20 7.43 4.76
CA SER A 60 -0.91 6.35 4.09
C SER A 60 -1.74 5.52 5.04
N ILE A 61 -2.86 5.02 4.52
CA ILE A 61 -3.72 4.07 5.22
C ILE A 61 -3.80 2.82 4.35
N ILE A 62 -3.59 1.67 4.96
CA ILE A 62 -3.69 0.38 4.27
C ILE A 62 -4.74 -0.48 4.95
N LEU A 63 -5.64 -1.04 4.13
CA LEU A 63 -6.64 -1.99 4.57
C LEU A 63 -6.39 -3.33 3.91
N VAL A 64 -6.52 -4.40 4.68
CA VAL A 64 -6.50 -5.77 4.16
C VAL A 64 -7.88 -6.36 4.37
N ASN A 65 -8.57 -6.68 3.28
CA ASN A 65 -9.95 -7.17 3.31
C ASN A 65 -10.87 -6.26 4.13
N GLY A 66 -10.68 -4.94 3.99
CA GLY A 66 -11.50 -3.94 4.66
C GLY A 66 -11.08 -3.61 6.09
N ARG A 67 -10.01 -4.19 6.60
CA ARG A 67 -9.53 -3.97 7.97
C ARG A 67 -8.21 -3.22 7.98
N ARG A 68 -8.13 -2.15 8.75
CA ARG A 68 -6.88 -1.39 8.89
C ARG A 68 -5.79 -2.26 9.48
N ILE A 69 -4.59 -2.15 8.94
CA ILE A 69 -3.46 -2.96 9.41
C ILE A 69 -3.09 -2.67 10.87
N GLU A 70 -3.40 -1.48 11.37
CA GLU A 70 -3.17 -1.13 12.78
C GLU A 70 -3.93 -2.06 13.74
N PHE A 71 -5.06 -2.60 13.29
CA PHE A 71 -5.85 -3.55 14.05
C PHE A 71 -5.49 -5.01 13.74
N LEU A 72 -4.50 -5.23 12.91
CA LEU A 72 -3.96 -6.54 12.56
C LEU A 72 -2.54 -6.61 13.11
N ASN A 73 -1.56 -6.84 12.27
CA ASN A 73 -0.17 -6.92 12.67
C ASN A 73 0.70 -5.81 12.03
N GLY A 74 0.09 -4.64 11.76
CA GLY A 74 0.78 -3.52 11.15
C GLY A 74 1.41 -3.88 9.81
N ILE A 75 2.59 -3.38 9.56
CA ILE A 75 3.31 -3.66 8.31
C ILE A 75 3.66 -5.15 8.15
N HIS A 76 3.68 -5.89 9.25
CA HIS A 76 3.97 -7.32 9.24
C HIS A 76 2.74 -8.21 9.10
N THR A 77 1.59 -7.62 8.78
CA THR A 77 0.37 -8.38 8.49
C THR A 77 0.62 -9.32 7.32
N THR A 78 0.30 -10.60 7.52
CA THR A 78 0.45 -11.63 6.51
C THR A 78 -0.57 -11.45 5.39
N LEU A 79 -0.15 -11.65 4.15
CA LEU A 79 -1.01 -11.58 2.97
C LEU A 79 -1.12 -12.93 2.29
N LYS A 80 -2.29 -13.16 1.69
CA LYS A 80 -2.59 -14.36 0.90
C LYS A 80 -3.01 -13.96 -0.51
N GLU A 81 -2.92 -14.89 -1.45
CA GLU A 81 -3.30 -14.64 -2.85
C GLU A 81 -4.75 -14.22 -3.03
N THR A 82 -5.62 -14.59 -2.09
CA THR A 82 -7.04 -14.27 -2.13
C THR A 82 -7.38 -12.91 -1.52
N ASP A 83 -6.41 -12.23 -0.93
CA ASP A 83 -6.64 -10.96 -0.24
C ASP A 83 -6.84 -9.81 -1.22
N THR A 84 -7.58 -8.79 -0.75
CA THR A 84 -7.69 -7.49 -1.40
C THR A 84 -7.07 -6.46 -0.48
N VAL A 85 -6.09 -5.72 -0.99
CA VAL A 85 -5.41 -4.66 -0.26
C VAL A 85 -5.82 -3.32 -0.84
N GLN A 86 -6.22 -2.40 0.03
CA GLN A 86 -6.62 -1.05 -0.36
C GLN A 86 -5.60 -0.06 0.20
N VAL A 87 -5.11 0.83 -0.65
CA VAL A 87 -4.07 1.80 -0.30
C VAL A 87 -4.60 3.21 -0.53
N PHE A 88 -4.64 3.99 0.54
CA PHE A 88 -5.19 5.35 0.52
C PHE A 88 -4.14 6.34 0.99
N PRO A 89 -4.08 7.54 0.40
CA PRO A 89 -3.39 8.65 1.05
C PRO A 89 -4.27 9.25 2.15
N VAL A 90 -3.63 9.77 3.18
CA VAL A 90 -4.31 10.59 4.17
C VAL A 90 -4.43 12.00 3.58
N VAL A 91 -5.66 12.48 3.43
CA VAL A 91 -5.92 13.79 2.85
C VAL A 91 -6.11 14.80 3.97
N ALA A 92 -5.32 15.88 3.96
CA ALA A 92 -5.38 16.92 4.98
C ALA A 92 -6.77 17.58 5.00
N GLY A 93 -7.31 17.76 6.19
CA GLY A 93 -8.61 18.41 6.39
C GLY A 93 -9.79 17.51 6.05
N GLY A 94 -9.53 16.28 5.71
CA GLY A 94 -10.57 15.31 5.33
C GLY A 94 -11.12 14.53 6.50
#